data_7d30016dfe22b1d8d56410a656196bc7
#
_entry.id   7d30016dfe22b1d8d56410a656196bc7
#
_cell.length_a   1.000
_cell.length_b   1.000
_cell.length_c   1.000
_cell.angle_alpha   90.00
_cell.angle_beta   90.00
_cell.angle_gamma   90.00
#
_symmetry.space_group_name_H-M   'P 1'
#
loop_
_entity.id
_entity.type
_entity.pdbx_description
1 polymer ?
#
loop_
_entity_poly.entity_id
_entity_poly.type
_entity_poly.pdbx_seq_one_letter_code
_entity_poly.pdbx_strand_id
1 'polypeptide(L)'
;MLFGKEKEMVNIIEIHDFSAPELDIYARWTENQLLNRKDPANAMFIAESPKVIQTALDAGYEPISCLVEKKHVEGQAAHILAQCGDIPVYTAEFDVLTQLTGFGLTRGMLCVMRRKNLPSVEEVCRNARRIAILEDVMNPTNVGAIFRSAAALGMDGILLTSASSNPFYRRAIRVSVGTV
;
A
#
# COMPACT_ATOMS: atom_id res chain seq x y z
N MET A 1 -23.47 18.12 26.64
CA MET A 1 -22.00 18.23 26.65
C MET A 1 -21.49 17.57 25.38
N LEU A 2 -21.22 18.39 24.38
CA LEU A 2 -20.60 17.94 23.13
C LEU A 2 -19.08 17.96 23.34
N PHE A 3 -18.47 16.80 23.53
CA PHE A 3 -17.03 16.68 23.45
C PHE A 3 -16.63 16.92 22.00
N GLY A 4 -16.02 18.07 21.73
CA GLY A 4 -15.34 18.33 20.49
C GLY A 4 -14.25 17.30 20.34
N LYS A 5 -14.33 16.46 19.28
CA LYS A 5 -13.15 15.72 18.82
C LYS A 5 -12.13 16.78 18.43
N GLU A 6 -11.05 16.87 19.18
CA GLU A 6 -9.85 17.57 18.73
C GLU A 6 -9.52 16.99 17.35
N LYS A 7 -9.46 17.85 16.35
CA LYS A 7 -9.03 17.49 15.00
C LYS A 7 -7.56 17.13 15.14
N GLU A 8 -7.23 15.84 15.19
CA GLU A 8 -5.84 15.39 15.15
C GLU A 8 -5.16 16.10 13.99
N MET A 9 -4.14 16.89 14.29
CA MET A 9 -3.44 17.68 13.28
C MET A 9 -2.59 16.71 12.46
N VAL A 10 -2.92 16.56 11.19
CA VAL A 10 -2.12 15.77 10.24
C VAL A 10 -0.73 16.39 10.15
N ASN A 11 0.30 15.60 10.35
CA ASN A 11 1.71 16.03 10.30
C ASN A 11 2.16 16.24 8.85
N ILE A 12 1.87 17.43 8.29
CA ILE A 12 2.16 17.77 6.90
C ILE A 12 3.57 18.34 6.79
N ILE A 13 4.39 17.74 5.92
CA ILE A 13 5.77 18.11 5.65
C ILE A 13 5.91 18.46 4.17
N GLU A 14 6.17 19.73 3.85
CA GLU A 14 6.42 20.14 2.48
C GLU A 14 7.84 19.75 2.03
N ILE A 15 7.93 19.12 0.86
CA ILE A 15 9.20 18.63 0.30
C ILE A 15 9.95 19.82 -0.32
N HIS A 16 11.17 20.07 0.18
CA HIS A 16 12.10 21.07 -0.34
C HIS A 16 13.42 20.43 -0.80
N ASP A 17 13.76 19.28 -0.26
CA ASP A 17 14.97 18.52 -0.59
C ASP A 17 14.61 17.11 -1.08
N PHE A 18 14.86 16.87 -2.37
CA PHE A 18 14.62 15.56 -2.99
C PHE A 18 15.61 14.47 -2.55
N SER A 19 16.73 14.86 -1.95
CA SER A 19 17.74 13.93 -1.47
C SER A 19 17.48 13.44 -0.04
N ALA A 20 16.44 13.95 0.60
CA ALA A 20 16.07 13.58 1.96
C ALA A 20 15.84 12.04 2.07
N PRO A 21 16.52 11.35 3.00
CA PRO A 21 16.49 9.90 3.10
C PRO A 21 15.09 9.30 3.32
N GLU A 22 14.21 10.03 4.00
CA GLU A 22 12.82 9.64 4.25
C GLU A 22 11.98 9.51 2.99
N LEU A 23 12.42 10.12 1.88
CA LEU A 23 11.76 10.05 0.57
C LEU A 23 12.24 8.86 -0.27
N ASP A 24 13.35 8.22 0.11
CA ASP A 24 13.94 7.11 -0.64
C ASP A 24 12.97 5.95 -0.83
N ILE A 25 12.15 5.69 0.15
CA ILE A 25 11.15 4.61 0.10
C ILE A 25 10.16 4.75 -1.07
N TYR A 26 9.85 5.99 -1.45
CA TYR A 26 8.93 6.28 -2.56
C TYR A 26 9.62 6.26 -3.93
N ALA A 27 10.90 6.68 -3.98
CA ALA A 27 11.61 7.00 -5.20
C ALA A 27 12.71 5.97 -5.58
N ARG A 28 13.41 5.42 -4.58
CA ARG A 28 14.67 4.68 -4.79
C ARG A 28 14.62 3.25 -4.33
N TRP A 29 13.76 2.91 -3.34
CA TRP A 29 13.70 1.54 -2.83
C TRP A 29 13.07 0.59 -3.84
N THR A 30 13.75 -0.54 -4.02
CA THR A 30 13.26 -1.66 -4.82
C THR A 30 12.22 -2.48 -4.06
N GLU A 31 11.43 -3.27 -4.78
CA GLU A 31 10.47 -4.20 -4.18
C GLU A 31 11.12 -5.18 -3.19
N ASN A 32 12.37 -5.59 -3.44
CA ASN A 32 13.11 -6.47 -2.54
C ASN A 32 13.55 -5.77 -1.24
N GLN A 33 13.85 -4.47 -1.30
CA GLN A 33 14.14 -3.67 -0.10
C GLN A 33 12.89 -3.48 0.75
N LEU A 34 11.74 -3.20 0.12
CA LEU A 34 10.45 -3.11 0.80
C LEU A 34 10.05 -4.45 1.44
N LEU A 35 10.28 -5.56 0.73
CA LEU A 35 9.98 -6.91 1.23
C LEU A 35 10.80 -7.28 2.47
N ASN A 36 12.00 -6.74 2.60
CA ASN A 36 12.88 -6.90 3.76
C ASN A 36 12.96 -8.33 4.30
N ARG A 37 13.36 -9.28 3.46
CA ARG A 37 13.40 -10.71 3.81
C ARG A 37 14.27 -11.04 5.03
N LYS A 38 15.24 -10.17 5.35
CA LYS A 38 16.15 -10.36 6.50
C LYS A 38 15.50 -9.95 7.82
N ASP A 39 14.54 -9.03 7.76
CA ASP A 39 13.80 -8.53 8.92
C ASP A 39 12.31 -8.35 8.52
N PRO A 40 11.55 -9.47 8.47
CA PRO A 40 10.15 -9.45 8.03
C PRO A 40 9.23 -8.60 8.90
N ALA A 41 9.59 -8.38 10.17
CA ALA A 41 8.82 -7.53 11.08
C ALA A 41 8.80 -6.06 10.63
N ASN A 42 9.84 -5.63 9.91
CA ASN A 42 9.95 -4.31 9.31
C ASN A 42 9.70 -4.30 7.80
N ALA A 43 9.10 -5.35 7.26
CA ALA A 43 8.70 -5.40 5.87
C ALA A 43 7.53 -4.43 5.60
N MET A 44 7.57 -3.81 4.43
CA MET A 44 6.61 -2.77 4.02
C MET A 44 6.09 -3.01 2.62
N PHE A 45 5.07 -2.28 2.26
CA PHE A 45 4.58 -2.18 0.89
C PHE A 45 4.05 -0.77 0.63
N ILE A 46 3.86 -0.43 -0.64
CA ILE A 46 3.31 0.87 -1.03
C ILE A 46 1.95 0.67 -1.69
N ALA A 47 0.93 1.25 -1.08
CA ALA A 47 -0.40 1.38 -1.63
C ALA A 47 -0.52 2.66 -2.46
N GLU A 48 -1.04 2.55 -3.70
CA GLU A 48 -1.24 3.69 -4.61
C GLU A 48 -2.72 3.95 -4.82
N SER A 49 -3.15 5.14 -4.60
CA SER A 49 -4.50 5.69 -4.71
C SER A 49 -5.33 5.63 -3.42
N PRO A 50 -6.21 6.63 -3.20
CA PRO A 50 -7.08 6.65 -2.03
C PRO A 50 -7.88 5.36 -1.84
N LYS A 51 -8.40 4.78 -2.92
CA LYS A 51 -9.20 3.54 -2.85
C LYS A 51 -8.39 2.34 -2.35
N VAL A 52 -7.17 2.14 -2.86
CA VAL A 52 -6.30 1.03 -2.44
C VAL A 52 -5.85 1.24 -1.00
N ILE A 53 -5.52 2.47 -0.63
CA ILE A 53 -5.12 2.82 0.73
C ILE A 53 -6.28 2.56 1.70
N GLN A 54 -7.51 2.98 1.36
CA GLN A 54 -8.68 2.70 2.19
C GLN A 54 -8.90 1.18 2.37
N THR A 55 -8.81 0.41 1.30
CA THR A 55 -8.92 -1.07 1.39
C THR A 55 -7.88 -1.66 2.35
N ALA A 56 -6.65 -1.16 2.31
CA ALA A 56 -5.60 -1.61 3.22
C ALA A 56 -5.86 -1.18 4.68
N LEU A 57 -6.33 0.04 4.91
CA LEU A 57 -6.73 0.51 6.24
C LEU A 57 -7.88 -0.33 6.80
N ASP A 58 -8.90 -0.59 5.99
CA ASP A 58 -10.05 -1.44 6.37
C ASP A 58 -9.62 -2.87 6.70
N ALA A 59 -8.59 -3.38 6.02
CA ALA A 59 -7.96 -4.65 6.33
C ALA A 59 -7.03 -4.58 7.57
N GLY A 60 -6.91 -3.40 8.20
CA GLY A 60 -6.12 -3.17 9.42
C GLY A 60 -4.61 -3.16 9.18
N TYR A 61 -4.14 -2.80 7.98
CA TYR A 61 -2.73 -2.49 7.76
C TYR A 61 -2.38 -1.14 8.37
N GLU A 62 -1.19 -1.06 8.98
CA GLU A 62 -0.70 0.11 9.68
C GLU A 62 0.02 1.06 8.69
N PRO A 63 -0.45 2.31 8.53
CA PRO A 63 0.25 3.31 7.73
C PRO A 63 1.51 3.81 8.46
N ILE A 64 2.57 4.07 7.69
CA ILE A 64 3.87 4.55 8.21
C ILE A 64 4.13 5.99 7.76
N SER A 65 3.85 6.30 6.51
CA SER A 65 3.95 7.64 5.94
C SER A 65 3.13 7.75 4.67
N CYS A 66 2.78 8.97 4.28
CA CYS A 66 2.10 9.26 3.03
C CYS A 66 2.90 10.24 2.16
N LEU A 67 2.76 10.09 0.83
CA LEU A 67 3.20 11.06 -0.16
C LEU A 67 1.98 11.50 -0.96
N VAL A 68 1.65 12.80 -0.90
CA VAL A 68 0.39 13.34 -1.40
C VAL A 68 0.63 14.58 -2.24
N GLU A 69 -0.02 14.68 -3.39
CA GLU A 69 -0.03 15.92 -4.16
C GLU A 69 -0.76 17.02 -3.39
N LYS A 70 -0.18 18.22 -3.30
CA LYS A 70 -0.62 19.32 -2.44
C LYS A 70 -2.12 19.64 -2.61
N LYS A 71 -2.61 19.68 -3.83
CA LYS A 71 -4.04 19.96 -4.13
C LYS A 71 -5.01 18.93 -3.56
N HIS A 72 -4.55 17.71 -3.23
CA HIS A 72 -5.38 16.63 -2.74
C HIS A 72 -5.40 16.51 -1.23
N VAL A 73 -4.52 17.19 -0.51
CA VAL A 73 -4.40 17.12 0.96
C VAL A 73 -5.72 17.47 1.65
N GLU A 74 -6.34 18.59 1.26
CA GLU A 74 -7.63 19.04 1.80
C GLU A 74 -8.83 18.51 1.01
N GLY A 75 -8.59 17.81 -0.12
CA GLY A 75 -9.59 17.27 -1.00
C GLY A 75 -9.79 15.76 -0.82
N GLN A 76 -9.58 15.01 -1.90
CA GLN A 76 -9.85 13.57 -1.92
C GLN A 76 -8.96 12.74 -0.99
N ALA A 77 -7.80 13.24 -0.54
CA ALA A 77 -6.93 12.56 0.41
C ALA A 77 -7.33 12.83 1.88
N ALA A 78 -8.05 13.90 2.17
CA ALA A 78 -8.35 14.33 3.55
C ALA A 78 -9.00 13.23 4.39
N HIS A 79 -9.97 12.51 3.83
CA HIS A 79 -10.65 11.41 4.52
C HIS A 79 -9.69 10.25 4.87
N ILE A 80 -8.76 9.93 3.98
CA ILE A 80 -7.75 8.89 4.21
C ILE A 80 -6.75 9.36 5.28
N LEU A 81 -6.24 10.57 5.14
CA LEU A 81 -5.26 11.14 6.08
C LEU A 81 -5.80 11.20 7.51
N ALA A 82 -7.08 11.52 7.68
CA ALA A 82 -7.73 11.52 8.99
C ALA A 82 -7.79 10.14 9.67
N GLN A 83 -7.60 9.04 8.92
CA GLN A 83 -7.57 7.68 9.45
C GLN A 83 -6.14 7.18 9.71
N CYS A 84 -5.13 7.90 9.20
CA CYS A 84 -3.74 7.46 9.29
C CYS A 84 -3.06 7.80 10.63
N GLY A 85 -3.69 8.60 11.50
CA GLY A 85 -3.08 9.06 12.75
C GLY A 85 -1.94 10.07 12.53
N ASP A 86 -1.06 10.20 13.51
CA ASP A 86 0.06 11.15 13.49
C ASP A 86 1.28 10.57 12.77
N ILE A 87 1.15 10.32 11.46
CA ILE A 87 2.26 9.89 10.61
C ILE A 87 2.75 11.03 9.72
N PRO A 88 4.01 11.01 9.24
CA PRO A 88 4.51 11.99 8.28
C PRO A 88 3.71 11.96 6.98
N VAL A 89 3.22 13.13 6.56
CA VAL A 89 2.55 13.34 5.27
C VAL A 89 3.39 14.28 4.43
N TYR A 90 4.19 13.72 3.55
CA TYR A 90 5.03 14.46 2.62
C TYR A 90 4.18 15.02 1.48
N THR A 91 4.35 16.29 1.15
CA THR A 91 3.56 16.95 0.12
C THR A 91 4.40 17.86 -0.77
N ALA A 92 4.02 17.94 -2.04
CA ALA A 92 4.53 18.89 -3.01
C ALA A 92 3.55 19.04 -4.18
N GLU A 93 3.89 19.95 -5.12
CA GLU A 93 3.19 20.10 -6.38
C GLU A 93 3.43 18.88 -7.29
N PHE A 94 2.54 18.66 -8.26
CA PHE A 94 2.56 17.49 -9.16
C PHE A 94 3.91 17.30 -9.87
N ASP A 95 4.48 18.39 -10.43
CA ASP A 95 5.73 18.32 -11.17
C ASP A 95 6.91 17.94 -10.29
N VAL A 96 6.90 18.43 -9.05
CA VAL A 96 7.89 18.11 -8.03
C VAL A 96 7.82 16.64 -7.64
N LEU A 97 6.62 16.11 -7.41
CA LEU A 97 6.41 14.69 -7.10
C LEU A 97 6.79 13.79 -8.29
N THR A 98 6.51 14.23 -9.51
CA THR A 98 6.89 13.48 -10.71
C THR A 98 8.41 13.39 -10.86
N GLN A 99 9.15 14.47 -10.56
CA GLN A 99 10.61 14.46 -10.55
C GLN A 99 11.15 13.52 -9.45
N LEU A 100 10.56 13.50 -8.27
CA LEU A 100 10.98 12.66 -7.16
C LEU A 100 10.78 11.17 -7.49
N THR A 101 9.61 10.78 -7.94
CA THR A 101 9.24 9.38 -8.13
C THR A 101 9.65 8.81 -9.49
N GLY A 102 9.99 9.67 -10.45
CA GLY A 102 10.25 9.30 -11.84
C GLY A 102 9.00 8.93 -12.64
N PHE A 103 7.81 9.09 -12.06
CA PHE A 103 6.51 8.86 -12.72
C PHE A 103 5.43 9.80 -12.16
N GLY A 104 4.47 10.16 -12.97
CA GLY A 104 3.33 10.98 -12.50
C GLY A 104 2.48 10.21 -11.48
N LEU A 105 2.20 10.83 -10.35
CA LEU A 105 1.25 10.32 -9.36
C LEU A 105 -0.18 10.45 -9.92
N THR A 106 -0.53 9.61 -10.89
CA THR A 106 -1.81 9.68 -11.63
C THR A 106 -3.05 9.61 -10.73
N ARG A 107 -2.88 9.18 -9.49
CA ARG A 107 -3.95 9.06 -8.48
C ARG A 107 -3.68 9.88 -7.22
N GLY A 108 -2.69 10.77 -7.26
CA GLY A 108 -2.44 11.83 -6.30
C GLY A 108 -1.94 11.42 -4.92
N MET A 109 -1.84 10.12 -4.60
CA MET A 109 -1.45 9.67 -3.26
C MET A 109 -0.76 8.31 -3.27
N LEU A 110 0.33 8.19 -2.49
CA LEU A 110 0.98 6.94 -2.09
C LEU A 110 0.94 6.83 -0.56
N CYS A 111 0.86 5.62 -0.03
CA CYS A 111 1.02 5.34 1.39
C CYS A 111 1.93 4.14 1.59
N VAL A 112 2.94 4.31 2.41
CA VAL A 112 3.79 3.22 2.90
C VAL A 112 3.08 2.56 4.06
N MET A 113 2.94 1.25 4.02
CA MET A 113 2.26 0.47 5.04
C MET A 113 3.12 -0.68 5.54
N ARG A 114 3.01 -1.01 6.81
CA ARG A 114 3.66 -2.18 7.41
C ARG A 114 2.99 -3.45 6.92
N ARG A 115 3.80 -4.45 6.56
CA ARG A 115 3.28 -5.78 6.24
C ARG A 115 2.91 -6.53 7.52
N LYS A 116 1.87 -7.32 7.42
CA LYS A 116 1.50 -8.30 8.45
C LYS A 116 2.17 -9.63 8.17
N ASN A 117 2.33 -10.45 9.20
CA ASN A 117 2.65 -11.86 9.00
C ASN A 117 1.53 -12.52 8.19
N LEU A 118 1.94 -13.29 7.20
CA LEU A 118 0.97 -14.08 6.43
C LEU A 118 0.51 -15.28 7.26
N PRO A 119 -0.76 -15.68 7.12
CA PRO A 119 -1.24 -16.91 7.75
C PRO A 119 -0.54 -18.13 7.15
N SER A 120 -0.46 -19.20 7.93
CA SER A 120 0.03 -20.49 7.43
C SER A 120 -0.94 -21.10 6.41
N VAL A 121 -0.44 -22.05 5.62
CA VAL A 121 -1.30 -22.79 4.66
C VAL A 121 -2.46 -23.48 5.38
N GLU A 122 -2.21 -24.05 6.55
CA GLU A 122 -3.21 -24.71 7.37
C GLU A 122 -4.29 -23.73 7.85
N GLU A 123 -3.90 -22.52 8.22
CA GLU A 123 -4.85 -21.47 8.64
C GLU A 123 -5.72 -21.02 7.47
N VAL A 124 -5.14 -20.78 6.29
CA VAL A 124 -5.88 -20.42 5.09
C VAL A 124 -6.86 -21.52 4.67
N CYS A 125 -6.46 -22.78 4.77
CA CYS A 125 -7.26 -23.92 4.30
C CYS A 125 -8.32 -24.38 5.31
N ARG A 126 -8.19 -24.06 6.60
CA ARG A 126 -8.98 -24.67 7.71
C ARG A 126 -10.49 -24.69 7.49
N ASN A 127 -11.05 -23.60 7.00
CA ASN A 127 -12.51 -23.47 6.76
C ASN A 127 -12.82 -23.10 5.31
N ALA A 128 -11.81 -23.14 4.44
CA ALA A 128 -11.95 -22.73 3.05
C ALA A 128 -12.67 -23.82 2.23
N ARG A 129 -13.60 -23.39 1.40
CA ARG A 129 -14.28 -24.24 0.42
C ARG A 129 -13.70 -24.09 -0.97
N ARG A 130 -13.09 -22.93 -1.26
CA ARG A 130 -12.53 -22.62 -2.57
C ARG A 130 -11.19 -21.88 -2.38
N ILE A 131 -10.12 -22.50 -2.84
CA ILE A 131 -8.76 -21.95 -2.83
C ILE A 131 -8.26 -21.85 -4.25
N ALA A 132 -7.68 -20.72 -4.61
CA ALA A 132 -6.89 -20.59 -5.83
C ALA A 132 -5.42 -20.86 -5.53
N ILE A 133 -4.75 -21.66 -6.37
CA ILE A 133 -3.32 -21.94 -6.25
C ILE A 133 -2.61 -21.35 -7.47
N LEU A 134 -1.65 -20.46 -7.23
CA LEU A 134 -0.84 -19.83 -8.25
C LEU A 134 0.54 -20.51 -8.28
N GLU A 135 0.73 -21.36 -9.28
CA GLU A 135 2.01 -22.04 -9.51
C GLU A 135 2.81 -21.24 -10.55
N ASP A 136 3.98 -20.76 -10.12
CA ASP A 136 4.99 -20.07 -10.95
C ASP A 136 4.46 -18.88 -11.77
N VAL A 137 3.50 -18.16 -11.20
CA VAL A 137 2.97 -16.92 -11.80
C VAL A 137 3.94 -15.78 -11.58
N MET A 138 4.92 -15.63 -12.46
CA MET A 138 6.04 -14.70 -12.29
C MET A 138 5.69 -13.23 -12.56
N ASN A 139 4.66 -12.95 -13.36
CA ASN A 139 4.29 -11.58 -13.69
C ASN A 139 3.40 -10.97 -12.57
N PRO A 140 3.83 -9.89 -11.89
CA PRO A 140 3.06 -9.27 -10.82
C PRO A 140 1.72 -8.68 -11.29
N THR A 141 1.59 -8.32 -12.57
CA THR A 141 0.31 -7.89 -13.15
C THR A 141 -0.68 -9.06 -13.16
N ASN A 142 -0.23 -10.25 -13.54
CA ASN A 142 -1.08 -11.45 -13.54
C ASN A 142 -1.46 -11.86 -12.12
N VAL A 143 -0.51 -11.82 -11.19
CA VAL A 143 -0.81 -12.07 -9.76
C VAL A 143 -1.91 -11.12 -9.29
N GLY A 144 -1.76 -9.81 -9.49
CA GLY A 144 -2.77 -8.84 -9.09
C GLY A 144 -4.14 -9.05 -9.76
N ALA A 145 -4.15 -9.40 -11.06
CA ALA A 145 -5.39 -9.69 -11.79
C ALA A 145 -6.11 -10.93 -11.24
N ILE A 146 -5.36 -11.99 -10.90
CA ILE A 146 -5.91 -13.22 -10.32
C ILE A 146 -6.48 -12.93 -8.92
N PHE A 147 -5.77 -12.19 -8.07
CA PHE A 147 -6.29 -11.79 -6.75
C PHE A 147 -7.61 -11.02 -6.88
N ARG A 148 -7.68 -10.05 -7.79
CA ARG A 148 -8.91 -9.31 -8.05
C ARG A 148 -10.05 -10.22 -8.51
N SER A 149 -9.78 -11.14 -9.41
CA SER A 149 -10.78 -12.09 -9.93
C SER A 149 -11.22 -13.09 -8.85
N ALA A 150 -10.28 -13.62 -8.07
CA ALA A 150 -10.55 -14.52 -6.98
C ALA A 150 -11.47 -13.88 -5.91
N ALA A 151 -11.18 -12.64 -5.52
CA ALA A 151 -12.03 -11.88 -4.62
C ALA A 151 -13.45 -11.70 -5.19
N ALA A 152 -13.57 -11.32 -6.48
CA ALA A 152 -14.86 -11.15 -7.14
C ALA A 152 -15.67 -12.45 -7.26
N LEU A 153 -14.99 -13.60 -7.38
CA LEU A 153 -15.60 -14.93 -7.45
C LEU A 153 -15.83 -15.55 -6.06
N GLY A 154 -15.50 -14.83 -4.98
CA GLY A 154 -15.67 -15.27 -3.61
C GLY A 154 -14.78 -16.47 -3.25
N MET A 155 -13.52 -16.50 -3.72
CA MET A 155 -12.53 -17.44 -3.22
C MET A 155 -12.21 -17.14 -1.76
N ASP A 156 -12.03 -18.19 -0.95
CA ASP A 156 -11.75 -18.04 0.47
C ASP A 156 -10.28 -17.76 0.77
N GLY A 157 -9.39 -18.11 -0.17
CA GLY A 157 -7.96 -17.84 -0.05
C GLY A 157 -7.20 -18.08 -1.35
N ILE A 158 -5.95 -17.61 -1.35
CA ILE A 158 -5.02 -17.82 -2.46
C ILE A 158 -3.69 -18.33 -1.87
N LEU A 159 -3.14 -19.38 -2.48
CA LEU A 159 -1.82 -19.90 -2.19
C LEU A 159 -0.89 -19.61 -3.38
N LEU A 160 0.35 -19.27 -3.11
CA LEU A 160 1.36 -19.00 -4.12
C LEU A 160 2.57 -19.89 -3.89
N THR A 161 3.13 -20.46 -4.97
CA THR A 161 4.45 -21.10 -4.90
C THR A 161 5.54 -20.03 -4.73
N SER A 162 6.70 -20.45 -4.23
CA SER A 162 7.84 -19.54 -3.97
C SER A 162 8.41 -18.87 -5.22
N ALA A 163 8.18 -19.44 -6.40
CA ALA A 163 8.57 -18.88 -7.69
C ALA A 163 7.57 -17.84 -8.24
N SER A 164 6.38 -17.77 -7.67
CA SER A 164 5.42 -16.73 -8.04
C SER A 164 5.85 -15.34 -7.55
N SER A 165 5.48 -14.28 -8.29
CA SER A 165 5.71 -12.91 -7.86
C SER A 165 4.97 -12.60 -6.55
N ASN A 166 5.61 -11.80 -5.70
CA ASN A 166 5.02 -11.42 -4.43
C ASN A 166 3.77 -10.54 -4.66
N PRO A 167 2.63 -10.84 -4.02
CA PRO A 167 1.39 -10.09 -4.18
C PRO A 167 1.48 -8.66 -3.63
N PHE A 168 2.43 -8.38 -2.73
CA PHE A 168 2.67 -7.03 -2.19
C PHE A 168 3.60 -6.16 -3.03
N TYR A 169 4.02 -6.60 -4.22
CA TYR A 169 4.69 -5.71 -5.16
C TYR A 169 3.73 -4.62 -5.63
N ARG A 170 4.20 -3.37 -5.74
CA ARG A 170 3.37 -2.20 -6.14
C ARG A 170 2.46 -2.51 -7.33
N ARG A 171 3.00 -3.19 -8.33
CA ARG A 171 2.25 -3.54 -9.53
C ARG A 171 1.09 -4.49 -9.23
N ALA A 172 1.31 -5.50 -8.39
CA ALA A 172 0.27 -6.46 -8.01
C ALA A 172 -0.81 -5.78 -7.16
N ILE A 173 -0.45 -5.01 -6.14
CA ILE A 173 -1.37 -4.24 -5.30
C ILE A 173 -2.24 -3.30 -6.15
N ARG A 174 -1.62 -2.57 -7.08
CA ARG A 174 -2.34 -1.63 -7.95
C ARG A 174 -3.35 -2.34 -8.86
N VAL A 175 -2.98 -3.48 -9.46
CA VAL A 175 -3.84 -4.24 -10.37
C VAL A 175 -4.95 -4.95 -9.62
N SER A 176 -4.67 -5.47 -8.43
CA SER A 176 -5.65 -6.13 -7.56
C SER A 176 -6.66 -5.17 -6.95
N VAL A 177 -6.39 -3.85 -7.00
CA VAL A 177 -7.19 -2.81 -6.30
C VAL A 177 -7.22 -3.03 -4.78
N GLY A 178 -6.13 -3.59 -4.23
CA GLY A 178 -5.98 -3.83 -2.79
C GLY A 178 -6.65 -5.11 -2.27
N THR A 179 -6.98 -6.07 -3.16
CA THR A 179 -7.54 -7.37 -2.73
C THR A 179 -6.49 -8.42 -2.35
N VAL A 180 -5.20 -8.03 -2.32
CA VAL A 180 -4.08 -8.88 -1.88
C VAL A 180 -3.97 -8.94 -0.36
#